data_07f86ac22ca27d8e6b0b23ff1fa4f267
#
_entry.id   07f86ac22ca27d8e6b0b23ff1fa4f267
#
_cell.length_a   1.000
_cell.length_b   1.000
_cell.length_c   1.000
_cell.angle_alpha   90.00
_cell.angle_beta   90.00
_cell.angle_gamma   90.00
#
_symmetry.space_group_name_H-M   'P 1'
#
loop_
_entity.id
_entity.type
_entity.pdbx_description
1 polymer ?
#
loop_
_entity_poly.entity_id
_entity_poly.type
_entity_poly.pdbx_seq_one_letter_code
_entity_poly.pdbx_strand_id
1 'polypeptide(L)'
;MTTTETPTSLERLAALDPVFAQMAGATAKYVRSIPELTDREKTFLCVTADVCQGSLGLVFTAHVRAGLVAGVSTSDVRELLRFVSYDCGYHAAAAGIERIAELEAELGLPRPDAEPLAPELVSAGPDAAPSPLPDAVRARLGELDPHFAAYFDLQSRMRTGHGPGTLSERERGLVSLSVDVHYQTLADTFRTHVGRALRGGASPEDVRAALRFNAQFGVTRAWHAWEALNPILAES
;
A
#
# COMPACT_ATOMS: atom_id res chain seq x y z
N MET A 1 6.16 -22.25 -35.58
CA MET A 1 6.34 -22.25 -34.14
C MET A 1 5.11 -21.54 -33.54
N THR A 2 4.17 -22.29 -32.98
CA THR A 2 2.99 -21.76 -32.31
C THR A 2 3.45 -21.15 -30.97
N THR A 3 3.46 -19.86 -30.87
CA THR A 3 3.60 -19.16 -29.59
C THR A 3 2.40 -19.53 -28.72
N THR A 4 2.59 -20.44 -27.79
CA THR A 4 1.59 -20.73 -26.76
C THR A 4 1.50 -19.47 -25.88
N GLU A 5 0.46 -18.67 -26.04
CA GLU A 5 0.20 -17.53 -25.15
C GLU A 5 0.10 -18.04 -23.71
N THR A 6 0.79 -17.35 -22.82
CA THR A 6 0.73 -17.68 -21.38
C THR A 6 -0.68 -17.36 -20.88
N PRO A 7 -1.39 -18.32 -20.27
CA PRO A 7 -2.77 -18.11 -19.82
C PRO A 7 -2.85 -16.95 -18.81
N THR A 8 -3.90 -16.17 -18.93
CA THR A 8 -4.20 -15.08 -18.00
C THR A 8 -4.44 -15.63 -16.57
N SER A 9 -4.33 -14.76 -15.56
CA SER A 9 -4.61 -15.16 -14.18
C SER A 9 -6.04 -15.64 -13.98
N LEU A 10 -7.00 -15.08 -14.73
CA LEU A 10 -8.39 -15.51 -14.66
C LEU A 10 -8.60 -16.89 -15.33
N GLU A 11 -7.95 -17.17 -16.44
CA GLU A 11 -7.98 -18.49 -17.08
C GLU A 11 -7.34 -19.56 -16.20
N ARG A 12 -6.23 -19.24 -15.54
CA ARG A 12 -5.61 -20.14 -14.55
C ARG A 12 -6.54 -20.41 -13.38
N LEU A 13 -7.25 -19.38 -12.90
CA LEU A 13 -8.24 -19.52 -11.83
C LEU A 13 -9.42 -20.37 -12.27
N ALA A 14 -9.92 -20.16 -13.49
CA ALA A 14 -11.03 -20.94 -14.06
C ALA A 14 -10.68 -22.41 -14.25
N ALA A 15 -9.43 -22.74 -14.51
CA ALA A 15 -8.94 -24.13 -14.58
C ALA A 15 -8.91 -24.80 -13.20
N LEU A 16 -8.81 -24.03 -12.12
CA LEU A 16 -8.85 -24.54 -10.74
C LEU A 16 -10.30 -24.62 -10.22
N ASP A 17 -11.06 -23.55 -10.38
CA ASP A 17 -12.45 -23.45 -9.96
C ASP A 17 -13.20 -22.41 -10.83
N PRO A 18 -14.05 -22.86 -11.76
CA PRO A 18 -14.75 -21.98 -12.67
C PRO A 18 -15.79 -21.10 -11.98
N VAL A 19 -16.38 -21.53 -10.86
CA VAL A 19 -17.36 -20.74 -10.10
C VAL A 19 -16.64 -19.61 -9.39
N PHE A 20 -15.53 -19.91 -8.73
CA PHE A 20 -14.72 -18.88 -8.08
C PHE A 20 -14.16 -17.88 -9.09
N ALA A 21 -13.75 -18.32 -10.27
CA ALA A 21 -13.29 -17.42 -11.33
C ALA A 21 -14.39 -16.47 -11.81
N GLN A 22 -15.66 -16.92 -11.89
CA GLN A 22 -16.79 -16.04 -12.19
C GLN A 22 -17.02 -14.97 -11.10
N MET A 23 -16.95 -15.37 -9.82
CA MET A 23 -17.07 -14.45 -8.67
C MET A 23 -15.94 -13.40 -8.69
N ALA A 24 -14.69 -13.86 -8.87
CA ALA A 24 -13.52 -12.98 -8.96
C ALA A 24 -13.61 -12.02 -10.16
N GLY A 25 -14.04 -12.50 -11.33
CA GLY A 25 -14.22 -11.71 -12.53
C GLY A 25 -15.30 -10.64 -12.36
N ALA A 26 -16.44 -10.96 -11.75
CA ALA A 26 -17.50 -10.02 -11.46
C ALA A 26 -17.03 -8.92 -10.48
N THR A 27 -16.32 -9.31 -9.42
CA THR A 27 -15.72 -8.38 -8.45
C THR A 27 -14.70 -7.45 -9.13
N ALA A 28 -13.77 -8.01 -9.89
CA ALA A 28 -12.76 -7.23 -10.60
C ALA A 28 -13.38 -6.23 -11.59
N LYS A 29 -14.43 -6.63 -12.30
CA LYS A 29 -15.17 -5.74 -13.22
C LYS A 29 -15.77 -4.57 -12.45
N TYR A 30 -16.42 -4.83 -11.31
CA TYR A 30 -17.04 -3.79 -10.49
C TYR A 30 -16.01 -2.79 -9.97
N VAL A 31 -14.94 -3.24 -9.34
CA VAL A 31 -13.95 -2.32 -8.72
C VAL A 31 -13.14 -1.55 -9.76
N ARG A 32 -12.89 -2.13 -10.94
CA ARG A 32 -12.26 -1.41 -12.05
C ARG A 32 -13.12 -0.26 -12.57
N SER A 33 -14.45 -0.35 -12.48
CA SER A 33 -15.36 0.70 -12.94
C SER A 33 -15.48 1.90 -12.00
N ILE A 34 -14.82 1.89 -10.83
CA ILE A 34 -14.77 3.02 -9.90
C ILE A 34 -13.99 4.18 -10.57
N PRO A 35 -14.64 5.31 -10.92
CA PRO A 35 -14.00 6.35 -11.73
C PRO A 35 -13.11 7.30 -10.93
N GLU A 36 -13.29 7.39 -9.61
CA GLU A 36 -12.60 8.34 -8.73
C GLU A 36 -11.14 7.95 -8.47
N LEU A 37 -10.78 6.70 -8.74
CA LEU A 37 -9.42 6.20 -8.59
C LEU A 37 -8.76 5.98 -9.95
N THR A 38 -7.54 6.45 -10.10
CA THR A 38 -6.70 6.14 -11.27
C THR A 38 -6.30 4.66 -11.29
N ASP A 39 -5.94 4.13 -12.46
CA ASP A 39 -5.45 2.75 -12.56
C ASP A 39 -4.15 2.52 -11.77
N ARG A 40 -3.32 3.58 -11.63
CA ARG A 40 -2.13 3.57 -10.79
C ARG A 40 -2.50 3.43 -9.31
N GLU A 41 -3.45 4.21 -8.80
CA GLU A 41 -3.94 4.11 -7.42
C GLU A 41 -4.57 2.74 -7.15
N LYS A 42 -5.39 2.23 -8.07
CA LYS A 42 -5.97 0.88 -7.98
C LYS A 42 -4.88 -0.19 -7.89
N THR A 43 -3.82 -0.06 -8.68
CA THR A 43 -2.66 -0.98 -8.61
C THR A 43 -2.00 -0.92 -7.23
N PHE A 44 -1.76 0.26 -6.71
CA PHE A 44 -1.15 0.42 -5.38
C PHE A 44 -2.01 -0.16 -4.26
N LEU A 45 -3.33 0.06 -4.31
CA LEU A 45 -4.25 -0.52 -3.34
C LEU A 45 -4.27 -2.06 -3.43
N CYS A 46 -4.21 -2.64 -4.64
CA CYS A 46 -4.11 -4.08 -4.83
C CYS A 46 -2.80 -4.65 -4.23
N VAL A 47 -1.66 -4.08 -4.60
CA VAL A 47 -0.35 -4.53 -4.10
C VAL A 47 -0.25 -4.37 -2.58
N THR A 48 -0.79 -3.28 -2.03
CA THR A 48 -0.87 -3.07 -0.57
C THR A 48 -1.69 -4.18 0.10
N ALA A 49 -2.86 -4.51 -0.46
CA ALA A 49 -3.70 -5.59 0.05
C ALA A 49 -2.99 -6.95 0.00
N ASP A 50 -2.31 -7.25 -1.10
CA ASP A 50 -1.57 -8.50 -1.27
C ASP A 50 -0.48 -8.66 -0.20
N VAL A 51 0.26 -7.59 0.08
CA VAL A 51 1.32 -7.58 1.11
C VAL A 51 0.71 -7.71 2.50
N CYS A 52 -0.33 -6.94 2.82
CA CYS A 52 -0.99 -7.00 4.13
C CYS A 52 -1.61 -8.38 4.42
N GLN A 53 -2.01 -9.11 3.38
CA GLN A 53 -2.63 -10.43 3.51
C GLN A 53 -1.64 -11.59 3.24
N GLY A 54 -0.41 -11.32 2.87
CA GLY A 54 0.58 -12.34 2.50
C GLY A 54 0.25 -13.09 1.20
N SER A 55 -0.56 -12.51 0.31
CA SER A 55 -1.05 -13.12 -0.93
C SER A 55 -0.12 -12.86 -2.12
N LEU A 56 1.16 -13.25 -2.02
CA LEU A 56 2.21 -12.90 -2.98
C LEU A 56 2.34 -13.85 -4.20
N GLY A 57 1.39 -14.77 -4.38
CA GLY A 57 1.38 -15.73 -5.49
C GLY A 57 0.70 -15.17 -6.76
N LEU A 58 -0.32 -15.91 -7.22
CA LEU A 58 -1.04 -15.63 -8.45
C LEU A 58 -1.66 -14.22 -8.50
N VAL A 59 -2.30 -13.79 -7.40
CA VAL A 59 -3.00 -12.50 -7.36
C VAL A 59 -2.01 -11.32 -7.38
N PHE A 60 -0.93 -11.37 -6.62
CA PHE A 60 0.12 -10.35 -6.67
C PHE A 60 0.70 -10.23 -8.09
N THR A 61 1.03 -11.37 -8.71
CA THR A 61 1.50 -11.39 -10.10
C THR A 61 0.50 -10.74 -11.06
N ALA A 62 -0.79 -11.03 -10.90
CA ALA A 62 -1.86 -10.44 -11.71
C ALA A 62 -1.95 -8.92 -11.52
N HIS A 63 -1.89 -8.44 -10.28
CA HIS A 63 -1.98 -7.03 -9.95
C HIS A 63 -0.77 -6.25 -10.47
N VAL A 64 0.45 -6.77 -10.29
CA VAL A 64 1.66 -6.14 -10.85
C VAL A 64 1.62 -6.10 -12.37
N ARG A 65 1.26 -7.21 -13.05
CA ARG A 65 1.14 -7.23 -14.52
C ARG A 65 0.09 -6.24 -15.03
N ALA A 66 -1.06 -6.14 -14.36
CA ALA A 66 -2.09 -5.15 -14.72
C ALA A 66 -1.57 -3.71 -14.51
N GLY A 67 -0.82 -3.47 -13.45
CA GLY A 67 -0.16 -2.19 -13.20
C GLY A 67 0.86 -1.82 -14.28
N LEU A 68 1.70 -2.77 -14.72
CA LEU A 68 2.66 -2.55 -15.80
C LEU A 68 1.95 -2.14 -17.11
N VAL A 69 0.82 -2.77 -17.44
CA VAL A 69 -0.01 -2.40 -18.59
C VAL A 69 -0.59 -0.98 -18.44
N ALA A 70 -0.91 -0.58 -17.21
CA ALA A 70 -1.41 0.76 -16.89
C ALA A 70 -0.28 1.82 -16.74
N GLY A 71 0.98 1.45 -17.01
CA GLY A 71 2.13 2.36 -16.95
C GLY A 71 2.77 2.49 -15.56
N VAL A 72 2.39 1.67 -14.57
CA VAL A 72 3.08 1.59 -13.28
C VAL A 72 4.37 0.81 -13.47
N SER A 73 5.51 1.38 -13.09
CA SER A 73 6.81 0.72 -13.21
C SER A 73 7.10 -0.21 -12.01
N THR A 74 8.08 -1.10 -12.16
CA THR A 74 8.58 -1.91 -11.02
C THR A 74 9.28 -1.03 -9.98
N SER A 75 9.82 0.13 -10.39
CA SER A 75 10.35 1.15 -9.47
C SER A 75 9.24 1.70 -8.56
N ASP A 76 8.06 1.98 -9.12
CA ASP A 76 6.90 2.44 -8.36
C ASP A 76 6.44 1.39 -7.34
N VAL A 77 6.39 0.11 -7.76
CA VAL A 77 6.02 -1.00 -6.88
C VAL A 77 7.04 -1.15 -5.74
N ARG A 78 8.34 -1.04 -6.04
CA ARG A 78 9.40 -1.08 -5.02
C ARG A 78 9.31 0.09 -4.04
N GLU A 79 9.00 1.28 -4.54
CA GLU A 79 8.76 2.46 -3.69
C GLU A 79 7.55 2.25 -2.78
N LEU A 80 6.45 1.72 -3.31
CA LEU A 80 5.28 1.35 -2.53
C LEU A 80 5.64 0.36 -1.41
N LEU A 81 6.39 -0.71 -1.73
CA LEU A 81 6.80 -1.72 -0.75
C LEU A 81 7.67 -1.13 0.37
N ARG A 82 8.60 -0.23 0.03
CA ARG A 82 9.38 0.52 1.03
C ARG A 82 8.47 1.39 1.89
N PHE A 83 7.51 2.07 1.29
CA PHE A 83 6.59 2.95 2.01
C PHE A 83 5.68 2.19 2.98
N VAL A 84 5.09 1.07 2.55
CA VAL A 84 4.18 0.28 3.41
C VAL A 84 4.91 -0.56 4.45
N SER A 85 6.23 -0.78 4.34
CA SER A 85 7.02 -1.55 5.32
C SER A 85 6.91 -0.99 6.74
N TYR A 86 6.68 0.31 6.86
CA TYR A 86 6.44 0.98 8.13
C TYR A 86 5.19 0.45 8.84
N ASP A 87 4.10 0.28 8.09
CA ASP A 87 2.79 -0.09 8.65
C ASP A 87 2.56 -1.61 8.63
N CYS A 88 2.97 -2.31 7.56
CA CYS A 88 2.77 -3.76 7.42
C CYS A 88 3.93 -4.60 8.00
N GLY A 89 5.05 -3.96 8.36
CA GLY A 89 6.25 -4.61 8.88
C GLY A 89 7.23 -5.07 7.78
N TYR A 90 8.52 -5.03 8.13
CA TYR A 90 9.61 -5.32 7.18
C TYR A 90 9.58 -6.73 6.61
N HIS A 91 9.13 -7.73 7.38
CA HIS A 91 9.07 -9.12 6.88
C HIS A 91 8.05 -9.26 5.74
N ALA A 92 6.87 -8.65 5.88
CA ALA A 92 5.86 -8.68 4.84
C ALA A 92 6.34 -7.91 3.58
N ALA A 93 6.94 -6.74 3.78
CA ALA A 93 7.49 -5.95 2.69
C ALA A 93 8.67 -6.66 2.00
N ALA A 94 9.56 -7.32 2.75
CA ALA A 94 10.69 -8.09 2.20
C ALA A 94 10.21 -9.20 1.28
N ALA A 95 9.20 -9.97 1.68
CA ALA A 95 8.60 -11.00 0.82
C ALA A 95 8.03 -10.39 -0.48
N GLY A 96 7.43 -9.19 -0.41
CA GLY A 96 7.00 -8.44 -1.60
C GLY A 96 8.18 -8.00 -2.49
N ILE A 97 9.30 -7.57 -1.89
CA ILE A 97 10.53 -7.20 -2.60
C ILE A 97 11.14 -8.41 -3.31
N GLU A 98 11.16 -9.58 -2.67
CA GLU A 98 11.61 -10.84 -3.30
C GLU A 98 10.71 -11.17 -4.49
N ARG A 99 9.39 -11.13 -4.29
CA ARG A 99 8.45 -11.48 -5.36
C ARG A 99 8.52 -10.54 -6.56
N ILE A 100 8.68 -9.22 -6.35
CA ILE A 100 8.87 -8.30 -7.49
C ILE A 100 10.19 -8.55 -8.21
N ALA A 101 11.26 -8.93 -7.50
CA ALA A 101 12.54 -9.27 -8.11
C ALA A 101 12.45 -10.53 -9.00
N GLU A 102 11.68 -11.54 -8.57
CA GLU A 102 11.38 -12.73 -9.39
C GLU A 102 10.59 -12.33 -10.65
N LEU A 103 9.56 -11.50 -10.51
CA LEU A 103 8.76 -11.04 -11.64
C LEU A 103 9.56 -10.21 -12.65
N GLU A 104 10.48 -9.36 -12.16
CA GLU A 104 11.41 -8.63 -13.02
C GLU A 104 12.25 -9.59 -13.87
N ALA A 105 12.78 -10.67 -13.24
CA ALA A 105 13.55 -11.69 -13.96
C ALA A 105 12.68 -12.51 -14.93
N GLU A 106 11.48 -12.93 -14.51
CA GLU A 106 10.51 -13.66 -15.35
C GLU A 106 10.09 -12.86 -16.60
N LEU A 107 10.00 -11.54 -16.47
CA LEU A 107 9.53 -10.65 -17.53
C LEU A 107 10.67 -10.00 -18.34
N GLY A 108 11.93 -10.28 -17.98
CA GLY A 108 13.10 -9.65 -18.61
C GLY A 108 13.17 -8.13 -18.38
N LEU A 109 12.60 -7.64 -17.27
CA LEU A 109 12.63 -6.24 -16.91
C LEU A 109 13.92 -5.91 -16.14
N PRO A 110 14.50 -4.72 -16.35
CA PRO A 110 15.66 -4.31 -15.57
C PRO A 110 15.26 -4.09 -14.11
N ARG A 111 16.15 -4.48 -13.20
CA ARG A 111 16.01 -4.09 -11.79
C ARG A 111 16.34 -2.60 -11.66
N PRO A 112 15.43 -1.77 -11.11
CA PRO A 112 15.73 -0.35 -10.89
C PRO A 112 16.90 -0.16 -9.93
N ASP A 113 17.77 0.80 -10.25
CA ASP A 113 18.79 1.27 -9.31
C ASP A 113 18.12 1.98 -8.13
N ALA A 114 18.71 1.84 -6.94
CA ALA A 114 18.28 2.52 -5.74
C ALA A 114 19.50 3.01 -4.96
N GLU A 115 19.49 4.29 -4.62
CA GLU A 115 20.51 4.85 -3.74
C GLU A 115 20.23 4.45 -2.28
N PRO A 116 21.28 4.11 -1.50
CA PRO A 116 21.16 3.91 -0.07
C PRO A 116 20.62 5.16 0.63
N LEU A 117 19.92 4.96 1.75
CA LEU A 117 19.52 6.07 2.62
C LEU A 117 20.76 6.78 3.18
N ALA A 118 20.66 8.10 3.37
CA ALA A 118 21.68 8.88 4.03
C ALA A 118 21.92 8.33 5.47
N PRO A 119 23.19 8.25 5.92
CA PRO A 119 23.53 7.62 7.21
C PRO A 119 22.78 8.19 8.41
N GLU A 120 22.51 9.50 8.41
CA GLU A 120 21.76 10.19 9.49
C GLU A 120 20.29 9.77 9.59
N LEU A 121 19.69 9.24 8.50
CA LEU A 121 18.32 8.73 8.49
C LEU A 121 18.20 7.36 9.16
N VAL A 122 19.24 6.55 9.07
CA VAL A 122 19.29 5.20 9.66
C VAL A 122 20.02 5.16 11.01
N SER A 123 20.54 6.31 11.49
CA SER A 123 21.16 6.41 12.80
C SER A 123 20.11 6.46 13.92
N ALA A 124 20.37 5.74 15.02
CA ALA A 124 19.64 5.87 16.28
C ALA A 124 20.42 6.67 17.34
N GLY A 125 21.59 7.21 16.98
CA GLY A 125 22.51 7.92 17.85
C GLY A 125 22.44 9.45 17.75
N PRO A 126 23.44 10.15 18.30
CA PRO A 126 23.50 11.61 18.33
C PRO A 126 23.60 12.24 16.94
N ASP A 127 24.07 11.50 15.94
CA ASP A 127 24.18 11.94 14.54
C ASP A 127 22.90 11.70 13.73
N ALA A 128 21.80 11.33 14.38
CA ALA A 128 20.53 11.11 13.71
C ALA A 128 19.94 12.41 13.18
N ALA A 129 19.33 12.36 11.99
CA ALA A 129 18.57 13.47 11.46
C ALA A 129 17.43 13.88 12.42
N PRO A 130 16.98 15.15 12.39
CA PRO A 130 15.86 15.61 13.19
C PRO A 130 14.62 14.74 13.03
N SER A 131 13.87 14.57 14.12
CA SER A 131 12.60 13.83 14.09
C SER A 131 11.57 14.54 13.21
N PRO A 132 10.88 13.81 12.32
CA PRO A 132 9.74 14.35 11.57
C PRO A 132 8.45 14.38 12.39
N LEU A 133 8.47 13.81 13.60
CA LEU A 133 7.29 13.72 14.46
C LEU A 133 7.04 15.04 15.20
N PRO A 134 5.77 15.48 15.35
CA PRO A 134 5.42 16.58 16.23
C PRO A 134 5.85 16.31 17.68
N ASP A 135 6.26 17.37 18.39
CA ASP A 135 6.72 17.26 19.78
C ASP A 135 5.70 16.58 20.72
N ALA A 136 4.42 16.88 20.53
CA ALA A 136 3.35 16.26 21.32
C ALA A 136 3.25 14.74 21.10
N VAL A 137 3.48 14.28 19.86
CA VAL A 137 3.49 12.84 19.54
C VAL A 137 4.71 12.18 20.18
N ARG A 138 5.89 12.79 20.07
CA ARG A 138 7.12 12.27 20.71
C ARG A 138 7.00 12.19 22.23
N ALA A 139 6.44 13.24 22.87
CA ALA A 139 6.19 13.25 24.31
C ALA A 139 5.27 12.08 24.72
N ARG A 140 4.14 11.92 24.03
CA ARG A 140 3.19 10.82 24.30
C ARG A 140 3.83 9.44 24.12
N LEU A 141 4.65 9.24 23.08
CA LEU A 141 5.36 7.98 22.88
C LEU A 141 6.38 7.73 24.00
N GLY A 142 7.09 8.78 24.45
CA GLY A 142 8.04 8.69 25.56
C GLY A 142 7.40 8.34 26.90
N GLU A 143 6.16 8.77 27.15
CA GLU A 143 5.36 8.38 28.32
C GLU A 143 4.96 6.89 28.29
N LEU A 144 4.78 6.32 27.07
CA LEU A 144 4.50 4.89 26.94
C LEU A 144 5.76 4.05 27.18
N ASP A 145 6.81 4.32 26.44
CA ASP A 145 8.12 3.70 26.58
C ASP A 145 9.18 4.49 25.79
N PRO A 146 10.29 4.91 26.44
CA PRO A 146 11.32 5.72 25.79
C PRO A 146 12.09 4.97 24.68
N HIS A 147 12.23 3.64 24.79
CA HIS A 147 12.89 2.83 23.76
C HIS A 147 11.99 2.63 22.56
N PHE A 148 10.69 2.43 22.77
CA PHE A 148 9.70 2.39 21.70
C PHE A 148 9.61 3.75 21.00
N ALA A 149 9.64 4.86 21.75
CA ALA A 149 9.65 6.20 21.15
C ALA A 149 10.87 6.42 20.24
N ALA A 150 12.06 5.99 20.66
CA ALA A 150 13.28 6.06 19.85
C ALA A 150 13.19 5.20 18.59
N TYR A 151 12.63 4.00 18.69
CA TYR A 151 12.40 3.13 17.55
C TYR A 151 11.38 3.72 16.57
N PHE A 152 10.27 4.23 17.09
CA PHE A 152 9.22 4.88 16.29
C PHE A 152 9.76 6.09 15.53
N ASP A 153 10.64 6.86 16.19
CA ASP A 153 11.28 8.01 15.58
C ASP A 153 12.25 7.62 14.45
N LEU A 154 13.07 6.58 14.66
CA LEU A 154 13.92 6.00 13.62
C LEU A 154 13.10 5.59 12.39
N GLN A 155 12.01 4.84 12.60
CA GLN A 155 11.12 4.41 11.53
C GLN A 155 10.51 5.59 10.76
N SER A 156 10.09 6.62 11.50
CA SER A 156 9.49 7.81 10.92
C SER A 156 10.48 8.62 10.09
N ARG A 157 11.75 8.72 10.53
CA ARG A 157 12.82 9.35 9.76
C ARG A 157 13.09 8.63 8.45
N MET A 158 13.25 7.30 8.48
CA MET A 158 13.48 6.50 7.27
C MET A 158 12.33 6.64 6.28
N ARG A 159 11.07 6.57 6.75
CA ARG A 159 9.88 6.71 5.90
C ARG A 159 9.77 8.09 5.26
N THR A 160 10.10 9.15 6.00
CA THR A 160 9.94 10.54 5.55
C THR A 160 11.18 11.02 4.79
N GLY A 161 12.37 10.66 5.26
CA GLY A 161 13.64 11.14 4.73
C GLY A 161 14.08 10.43 3.45
N HIS A 162 13.41 9.34 3.06
CA HIS A 162 13.66 8.66 1.78
C HIS A 162 13.35 9.56 0.56
N GLY A 163 12.84 10.76 0.82
CA GLY A 163 12.47 11.71 -0.21
C GLY A 163 11.05 11.51 -0.72
N PRO A 164 10.61 12.32 -1.69
CA PRO A 164 9.26 12.24 -2.24
C PRO A 164 9.01 10.90 -2.97
N GLY A 165 10.07 10.21 -3.43
CA GLY A 165 9.93 8.99 -4.21
C GLY A 165 9.06 9.22 -5.44
N THR A 166 8.39 8.15 -5.89
CA THR A 166 7.43 8.22 -7.01
C THR A 166 5.97 8.32 -6.53
N LEU A 167 5.71 8.21 -5.22
CA LEU A 167 4.37 8.28 -4.62
C LEU A 167 4.00 9.72 -4.29
N SER A 168 2.88 10.22 -4.80
CA SER A 168 2.29 11.48 -4.38
C SER A 168 1.74 11.41 -2.94
N GLU A 169 1.51 12.56 -2.29
CA GLU A 169 0.91 12.60 -0.96
C GLU A 169 -0.53 12.05 -0.94
N ARG A 170 -1.27 12.21 -2.05
CA ARG A 170 -2.57 11.60 -2.24
C ARG A 170 -2.47 10.07 -2.23
N GLU A 171 -1.57 9.51 -3.04
CA GLU A 171 -1.33 8.05 -3.11
C GLU A 171 -0.88 7.50 -1.75
N ARG A 172 0.03 8.18 -1.07
CA ARG A 172 0.50 7.82 0.28
C ARG A 172 -0.66 7.79 1.28
N GLY A 173 -1.55 8.77 1.25
CA GLY A 173 -2.74 8.81 2.09
C GLY A 173 -3.69 7.64 1.82
N LEU A 174 -4.03 7.40 0.54
CA LEU A 174 -4.92 6.30 0.11
C LEU A 174 -4.34 4.92 0.45
N VAL A 175 -3.03 4.75 0.27
CA VAL A 175 -2.32 3.51 0.63
C VAL A 175 -2.32 3.27 2.14
N SER A 176 -1.98 4.29 2.94
CA SER A 176 -1.95 4.15 4.40
C SER A 176 -3.34 3.85 4.98
N LEU A 177 -4.39 4.54 4.52
CA LEU A 177 -5.76 4.21 4.96
C LEU A 177 -6.19 2.80 4.54
N SER A 178 -5.67 2.29 3.41
CA SER A 178 -5.91 0.91 2.99
C SER A 178 -5.26 -0.09 3.95
N VAL A 179 -4.03 0.18 4.41
CA VAL A 179 -3.38 -0.64 5.45
C VAL A 179 -4.22 -0.66 6.73
N ASP A 180 -4.75 0.49 7.17
CA ASP A 180 -5.64 0.56 8.33
C ASP A 180 -6.90 -0.32 8.16
N VAL A 181 -7.49 -0.33 6.95
CA VAL A 181 -8.63 -1.21 6.65
C VAL A 181 -8.24 -2.68 6.77
N HIS A 182 -7.06 -3.06 6.29
CA HIS A 182 -6.59 -4.45 6.36
C HIS A 182 -6.30 -4.90 7.79
N TYR A 183 -5.69 -4.06 8.62
CA TYR A 183 -5.32 -4.38 10.00
C TYR A 183 -6.35 -3.92 11.03
N GLN A 184 -7.44 -3.27 10.60
CA GLN A 184 -8.51 -2.76 11.45
C GLN A 184 -8.00 -1.76 12.50
N THR A 185 -6.99 -0.97 12.16
CA THR A 185 -6.46 0.13 12.98
C THR A 185 -7.27 1.40 12.77
N LEU A 186 -8.59 1.33 13.05
CA LEU A 186 -9.59 2.29 12.59
C LEU A 186 -9.81 3.49 13.53
N ALA A 187 -8.92 3.72 14.49
CA ALA A 187 -8.98 4.85 15.42
C ALA A 187 -8.10 6.02 14.93
N ASP A 188 -7.13 6.44 15.75
CA ASP A 188 -6.29 7.62 15.53
C ASP A 188 -5.44 7.55 14.26
N THR A 189 -4.92 6.35 13.92
CA THR A 189 -4.13 6.12 12.70
C THR A 189 -4.98 6.32 11.46
N PHE A 190 -6.17 5.73 11.42
CA PHE A 190 -7.09 5.87 10.30
C PHE A 190 -7.50 7.33 10.08
N ARG A 191 -7.87 8.05 11.15
CA ARG A 191 -8.15 9.49 11.09
C ARG A 191 -6.97 10.28 10.53
N THR A 192 -5.76 9.97 10.98
CA THR A 192 -4.53 10.61 10.51
C THR A 192 -4.32 10.36 9.01
N HIS A 193 -4.53 9.14 8.54
CA HIS A 193 -4.31 8.77 7.14
C HIS A 193 -5.41 9.30 6.22
N VAL A 194 -6.68 9.34 6.66
CA VAL A 194 -7.76 10.06 5.95
C VAL A 194 -7.40 11.53 5.80
N GLY A 195 -6.99 12.19 6.89
CA GLY A 195 -6.54 13.59 6.86
C GLY A 195 -5.33 13.79 5.92
N ARG A 196 -4.40 12.84 5.85
CA ARG A 196 -3.28 12.88 4.90
C ARG A 196 -3.76 12.80 3.45
N ALA A 197 -4.68 11.89 3.13
CA ALA A 197 -5.24 11.78 1.80
C ALA A 197 -5.92 13.07 1.36
N LEU A 198 -6.76 13.66 2.23
CA LEU A 198 -7.44 14.93 1.96
C LEU A 198 -6.45 16.09 1.73
N ARG A 199 -5.43 16.25 2.59
CA ARG A 199 -4.38 17.26 2.40
C ARG A 199 -3.53 17.00 1.16
N GLY A 200 -3.40 15.75 0.74
CA GLY A 200 -2.71 15.32 -0.49
C GLY A 200 -3.52 15.57 -1.77
N GLY A 201 -4.72 16.15 -1.66
CA GLY A 201 -5.58 16.49 -2.79
C GLY A 201 -6.66 15.46 -3.11
N ALA A 202 -6.88 14.46 -2.26
CA ALA A 202 -8.05 13.58 -2.38
C ALA A 202 -9.32 14.32 -1.91
N SER A 203 -10.41 14.15 -2.63
CA SER A 203 -11.73 14.57 -2.18
C SER A 203 -12.31 13.56 -1.15
N PRO A 204 -13.32 13.93 -0.37
CA PRO A 204 -14.06 12.97 0.45
C PRO A 204 -14.62 11.79 -0.35
N GLU A 205 -14.99 12.01 -1.61
CA GLU A 205 -15.50 10.96 -2.48
C GLU A 205 -14.40 10.00 -2.95
N ASP A 206 -13.17 10.50 -3.19
CA ASP A 206 -12.01 9.65 -3.49
C ASP A 206 -11.68 8.72 -2.31
N VAL A 207 -11.76 9.23 -1.07
CA VAL A 207 -11.57 8.43 0.14
C VAL A 207 -12.65 7.36 0.26
N ARG A 208 -13.92 7.70 -0.02
CA ARG A 208 -15.01 6.72 -0.08
C ARG A 208 -14.78 5.68 -1.17
N ALA A 209 -14.30 6.10 -2.33
CA ALA A 209 -13.96 5.21 -3.44
C ALA A 209 -12.86 4.22 -3.06
N ALA A 210 -11.85 4.66 -2.33
CA ALA A 210 -10.81 3.76 -1.82
C ALA A 210 -11.38 2.70 -0.88
N LEU A 211 -12.35 3.03 -0.02
CA LEU A 211 -13.03 2.05 0.82
C LEU A 211 -13.89 1.08 -0.01
N ARG A 212 -14.64 1.59 -1.01
CA ARG A 212 -15.38 0.72 -1.95
C ARG A 212 -14.44 -0.24 -2.66
N PHE A 213 -13.29 0.24 -3.09
CA PHE A 213 -12.27 -0.58 -3.73
C PHE A 213 -11.71 -1.66 -2.79
N ASN A 214 -11.42 -1.30 -1.53
CA ASN A 214 -10.91 -2.23 -0.53
C ASN A 214 -11.90 -3.33 -0.13
N ALA A 215 -13.21 -3.15 -0.36
CA ALA A 215 -14.22 -4.15 -0.04
C ALA A 215 -14.01 -5.49 -0.77
N GLN A 216 -13.37 -5.51 -1.94
CA GLN A 216 -13.01 -6.74 -2.65
C GLN A 216 -12.07 -7.66 -1.86
N PHE A 217 -11.28 -7.10 -0.95
CA PHE A 217 -10.33 -7.84 -0.12
C PHE A 217 -10.92 -8.28 1.23
N GLY A 218 -12.17 -7.92 1.51
CA GLY A 218 -12.88 -8.32 2.71
C GLY A 218 -14.01 -7.36 3.08
N VAL A 219 -15.25 -7.68 2.67
CA VAL A 219 -16.42 -6.81 2.84
C VAL A 219 -16.66 -6.42 4.31
N THR A 220 -16.48 -7.33 5.26
CA THR A 220 -16.69 -7.04 6.68
C THR A 220 -15.68 -6.02 7.22
N ARG A 221 -14.43 -6.13 6.81
CA ARG A 221 -13.38 -5.15 7.16
C ARG A 221 -13.70 -3.76 6.59
N ALA A 222 -14.12 -3.72 5.34
CA ALA A 222 -14.57 -2.48 4.72
C ALA A 222 -15.78 -1.86 5.41
N TRP A 223 -16.73 -2.69 5.88
CA TRP A 223 -17.89 -2.21 6.66
C TRP A 223 -17.44 -1.45 7.91
N HIS A 224 -16.60 -2.06 8.74
CA HIS A 224 -16.08 -1.38 9.95
C HIS A 224 -15.35 -0.07 9.59
N ALA A 225 -14.60 -0.08 8.49
CA ALA A 225 -13.93 1.15 8.02
C ALA A 225 -14.93 2.23 7.59
N TRP A 226 -16.08 1.87 6.99
CA TRP A 226 -17.16 2.80 6.68
C TRP A 226 -17.77 3.43 7.94
N GLU A 227 -18.00 2.63 8.99
CA GLU A 227 -18.50 3.13 10.28
C GLU A 227 -17.52 4.14 10.90
N ALA A 228 -16.21 3.88 10.79
CA ALA A 228 -15.18 4.79 11.28
C ALA A 228 -15.00 6.05 10.39
N LEU A 229 -15.19 5.94 9.06
CA LEU A 229 -14.97 7.03 8.12
C LEU A 229 -16.03 8.14 8.21
N ASN A 230 -17.30 7.75 8.33
CA ASN A 230 -18.41 8.70 8.25
C ASN A 230 -18.31 9.86 9.26
N PRO A 231 -18.02 9.63 10.57
CA PRO A 231 -17.83 10.72 11.51
C PRO A 231 -16.59 11.58 11.17
N ILE A 232 -15.50 10.97 10.68
CA ILE A 232 -14.28 11.73 10.31
C ILE A 232 -14.58 12.74 9.18
N LEU A 233 -15.29 12.30 8.15
CA LEU A 233 -15.65 13.17 7.02
C LEU A 233 -16.73 14.21 7.37
N ALA A 234 -17.55 13.98 8.40
CA ALA A 234 -18.50 14.95 8.87
C ALA A 234 -17.86 16.11 9.66
N GLU A 235 -16.67 15.90 10.20
CA GLU A 235 -15.89 16.91 10.95
C GLU A 235 -14.91 17.70 10.03
N SER A 236 -14.72 17.27 8.78
CA SER A 236 -13.77 17.85 7.81
C SER A 236 -14.43 18.88 6.92
#